data_4365b0d65d20f9b5936bd6f2194d7185
#
_entry.id   4365b0d65d20f9b5936bd6f2194d7185
#
_cell.length_a   1.000
_cell.length_b   1.000
_cell.length_c   1.000
_cell.angle_alpha   90.00
_cell.angle_beta   90.00
_cell.angle_gamma   90.00
#
_symmetry.space_group_name_H-M   'P 1'
#
loop_
_entity.id
_entity.type
_entity.pdbx_description
1 polymer ?
#
loop_
_entity_poly.entity_id
_entity_poly.type
_entity_poly.pdbx_seq_one_letter_code
_entity_poly.pdbx_strand_id
1 'polypeptide(L)'
;MILKLYYKLTHKDCKDEDIPYYYQRSIMGEIWHLFRKWLCQNVAPNCVTTPVRIAIYRMCGFKIGKGTFIGMKCYLDDLCVDKIEIGNNVIISYGVYFACHGPRQGHNKIVIKDNAYIGMRANIIAPNDIEIGEGAVVGSQTLVNKSVPDGKTAVGVPCRILEN
;
A
#
# COMPACT_ATOMS: atom_id res chain seq x y z
N MET A 1 22.77 -3.24 -13.74
CA MET A 1 24.05 -3.90 -14.00
C MET A 1 25.15 -3.43 -13.03
N ILE A 2 25.40 -2.12 -12.88
CA ILE A 2 26.47 -1.59 -12.00
C ILE A 2 26.24 -1.92 -10.52
N LEU A 3 25.02 -1.76 -9.98
CA LEU A 3 24.69 -2.06 -8.60
C LEU A 3 24.87 -3.56 -8.29
N LYS A 4 24.48 -4.44 -9.22
CA LYS A 4 24.72 -5.88 -9.11
C LYS A 4 26.20 -6.24 -9.07
N LEU A 5 27.01 -5.56 -9.91
CA LEU A 5 28.47 -5.74 -9.91
C LEU A 5 29.10 -5.25 -8.59
N TYR A 6 28.68 -4.09 -8.11
CA TYR A 6 29.13 -3.56 -6.82
C TYR A 6 28.84 -4.55 -5.66
N TYR A 7 27.61 -5.11 -5.61
CA TYR A 7 27.23 -6.07 -4.59
C TYR A 7 28.09 -7.33 -4.64
N LYS A 8 28.38 -7.87 -5.85
CA LYS A 8 29.27 -9.03 -6.03
C LYS A 8 30.71 -8.77 -5.62
N LEU A 9 31.21 -7.55 -5.85
CA LEU A 9 32.58 -7.17 -5.45
C LEU A 9 32.71 -7.06 -3.92
N THR A 10 31.64 -6.66 -3.23
CA THR A 10 31.64 -6.49 -1.77
C THR A 10 31.26 -7.77 -1.01
N HIS A 11 30.57 -8.73 -1.68
CA HIS A 11 30.10 -9.99 -1.11
C HIS A 11 30.56 -11.15 -2.01
N LYS A 12 31.85 -11.53 -1.89
CA LYS A 12 32.55 -12.44 -2.82
C LYS A 12 31.95 -13.84 -2.93
N ASP A 13 31.24 -14.33 -1.90
CA ASP A 13 30.66 -15.68 -1.87
C ASP A 13 29.15 -15.71 -2.16
N CYS A 14 28.57 -14.59 -2.63
CA CYS A 14 27.14 -14.48 -2.89
C CYS A 14 26.76 -15.05 -4.26
N LYS A 15 25.79 -15.98 -4.28
CA LYS A 15 25.21 -16.50 -5.52
C LYS A 15 24.27 -15.44 -6.14
N ASP A 16 24.06 -15.55 -7.45
CA ASP A 16 23.19 -14.61 -8.20
C ASP A 16 21.74 -14.57 -7.66
N GLU A 17 21.25 -15.69 -7.17
CA GLU A 17 19.92 -15.84 -6.57
C GLU A 17 19.76 -15.16 -5.20
N ASP A 18 20.87 -14.96 -4.47
CA ASP A 18 20.88 -14.31 -3.15
C ASP A 18 21.02 -12.79 -3.25
N ILE A 19 21.23 -12.24 -4.46
CA ILE A 19 21.38 -10.80 -4.66
C ILE A 19 20.01 -10.14 -4.47
N PRO A 20 19.85 -9.21 -3.49
CA PRO A 20 18.60 -8.53 -3.25
C PRO A 20 18.07 -7.84 -4.51
N TYR A 21 16.78 -7.91 -4.75
CA TYR A 21 16.12 -7.43 -5.97
C TYR A 21 16.41 -5.96 -6.30
N TYR A 22 16.66 -5.12 -5.29
CA TYR A 22 17.00 -3.70 -5.49
C TYR A 22 18.39 -3.47 -6.09
N TYR A 23 19.33 -4.41 -5.98
CA TYR A 23 20.61 -4.36 -6.71
C TYR A 23 20.49 -4.84 -8.17
N GLN A 24 19.36 -5.44 -8.54
CA GLN A 24 19.13 -5.93 -9.90
C GLN A 24 18.54 -4.84 -10.82
N ARG A 25 18.12 -3.70 -10.27
CA ARG A 25 17.54 -2.59 -11.03
C ARG A 25 18.58 -1.86 -11.88
N SER A 26 18.11 -1.27 -12.97
CA SER A 26 18.92 -0.32 -13.74
C SER A 26 19.09 0.99 -12.96
N ILE A 27 20.11 1.78 -13.27
CA ILE A 27 20.33 3.11 -12.65
C ILE A 27 19.10 4.00 -12.85
N MET A 28 18.54 4.04 -14.05
CA MET A 28 17.32 4.81 -14.34
C MET A 28 16.10 4.26 -13.56
N GLY A 29 16.01 2.94 -13.42
CA GLY A 29 14.97 2.31 -12.59
C GLY A 29 15.10 2.67 -11.11
N GLU A 30 16.31 2.80 -10.60
CA GLU A 30 16.55 3.22 -9.22
C GLU A 30 16.24 4.71 -9.00
N ILE A 31 16.63 5.57 -9.92
CA ILE A 31 16.28 7.01 -9.89
C ILE A 31 14.74 7.16 -9.88
N TRP A 32 14.05 6.43 -10.76
CA TRP A 32 12.59 6.44 -10.80
C TRP A 32 11.98 5.91 -9.49
N HIS A 33 12.53 4.85 -8.92
CA HIS A 33 12.08 4.30 -7.65
C HIS A 33 12.22 5.32 -6.50
N LEU A 34 13.37 5.98 -6.38
CA LEU A 34 13.60 7.00 -5.36
C LEU A 34 12.67 8.21 -5.54
N PHE A 35 12.47 8.66 -6.78
CA PHE A 35 11.54 9.76 -7.08
C PHE A 35 10.09 9.38 -6.76
N ARG A 36 9.66 8.19 -7.17
CA ARG A 36 8.33 7.65 -6.84
C ARG A 36 8.12 7.55 -5.33
N LYS A 37 9.10 7.03 -4.61
CA LYS A 37 9.06 6.95 -3.15
C LYS A 37 8.89 8.33 -2.52
N TRP A 38 9.65 9.31 -2.98
CA TRP A 38 9.53 10.69 -2.51
C TRP A 38 8.13 11.26 -2.79
N LEU A 39 7.58 11.04 -3.98
CA LEU A 39 6.21 11.46 -4.33
C LEU A 39 5.18 10.81 -3.41
N CYS A 40 5.26 9.49 -3.20
CA CYS A 40 4.30 8.73 -2.40
C CYS A 40 4.34 9.08 -0.90
N GLN A 41 5.52 9.36 -0.37
CA GLN A 41 5.69 9.56 1.07
C GLN A 41 5.68 11.01 1.50
N ASN A 42 6.10 11.94 0.63
CA ASN A 42 6.23 13.34 1.00
C ASN A 42 5.26 14.26 0.27
N VAL A 43 4.97 14.02 -1.00
CA VAL A 43 4.13 14.93 -1.79
C VAL A 43 2.65 14.55 -1.68
N ALA A 44 2.29 13.34 -2.08
CA ALA A 44 0.89 12.91 -2.10
C ALA A 44 0.21 13.01 -0.74
N PRO A 45 0.78 12.48 0.38
CA PRO A 45 0.14 12.53 1.68
C PRO A 45 -0.07 13.95 2.21
N ASN A 46 0.75 14.91 1.76
CA ASN A 46 0.70 16.31 2.20
C ASN A 46 -0.06 17.24 1.24
N CYS A 47 -0.44 16.74 0.06
CA CYS A 47 -1.19 17.52 -0.90
C CYS A 47 -2.60 17.85 -0.35
N VAL A 48 -2.95 19.12 -0.30
CA VAL A 48 -4.23 19.59 0.27
C VAL A 48 -5.42 19.17 -0.58
N THR A 49 -5.26 19.18 -1.90
CA THR A 49 -6.36 18.87 -2.83
C THR A 49 -6.44 17.38 -3.17
N THR A 50 -7.59 16.77 -2.93
CA THR A 50 -7.82 15.34 -3.18
C THR A 50 -7.61 14.92 -4.63
N PRO A 51 -8.10 15.63 -5.66
CA PRO A 51 -7.88 15.20 -7.05
C PRO A 51 -6.40 15.13 -7.43
N VAL A 52 -5.60 16.10 -6.98
CA VAL A 52 -4.16 16.15 -7.25
C VAL A 52 -3.45 15.01 -6.50
N ARG A 53 -3.81 14.79 -5.23
CA ARG A 53 -3.28 13.68 -4.44
C ARG A 53 -3.51 12.33 -5.11
N ILE A 54 -4.72 12.07 -5.57
CA ILE A 54 -5.07 10.82 -6.28
C ILE A 54 -4.33 10.71 -7.60
N ALA A 55 -4.21 11.81 -8.35
CA ALA A 55 -3.44 11.82 -9.60
C ALA A 55 -1.97 11.43 -9.37
N ILE A 56 -1.36 11.95 -8.29
CA ILE A 56 0.02 11.60 -7.92
C ILE A 56 0.12 10.09 -7.59
N TYR A 57 -0.79 9.54 -6.77
CA TYR A 57 -0.77 8.11 -6.46
C TYR A 57 -0.95 7.24 -7.71
N ARG A 58 -1.87 7.61 -8.63
CA ARG A 58 -2.06 6.90 -9.90
C ARG A 58 -0.80 6.97 -10.79
N MET A 59 -0.16 8.13 -10.86
CA MET A 59 1.11 8.30 -11.59
C MET A 59 2.22 7.42 -11.00
N CYS A 60 2.21 7.21 -9.69
CA CYS A 60 3.14 6.30 -9.01
C CYS A 60 2.84 4.81 -9.26
N GLY A 61 1.69 4.46 -9.88
CA GLY A 61 1.34 3.09 -10.24
C GLY A 61 0.24 2.45 -9.39
N PHE A 62 -0.34 3.16 -8.42
CA PHE A 62 -1.47 2.63 -7.65
C PHE A 62 -2.74 2.56 -8.50
N LYS A 63 -3.46 1.45 -8.36
CA LYS A 63 -4.78 1.26 -8.99
C LYS A 63 -5.86 1.84 -8.08
N ILE A 64 -6.45 2.96 -8.49
CA ILE A 64 -7.46 3.68 -7.69
C ILE A 64 -8.67 3.98 -8.60
N GLY A 65 -9.84 3.55 -8.19
CA GLY A 65 -11.10 3.73 -8.91
C GLY A 65 -11.61 5.17 -8.96
N LYS A 66 -12.70 5.38 -9.66
CA LYS A 66 -13.36 6.68 -9.83
C LYS A 66 -14.13 7.05 -8.54
N GLY A 67 -14.29 8.34 -8.27
CA GLY A 67 -15.05 8.83 -7.12
C GLY A 67 -14.40 8.56 -5.75
N THR A 68 -13.26 7.90 -5.71
CA THR A 68 -12.56 7.54 -4.47
C THR A 68 -11.93 8.78 -3.82
N PHE A 69 -12.05 8.85 -2.51
CA PHE A 69 -11.41 9.84 -1.66
C PHE A 69 -10.30 9.18 -0.85
N ILE A 70 -9.12 9.78 -0.83
CA ILE A 70 -8.02 9.39 0.07
C ILE A 70 -7.65 10.62 0.90
N GLY A 71 -7.71 10.50 2.21
CA GLY A 71 -7.38 11.54 3.17
C GLY A 71 -5.91 11.94 3.15
N MET A 72 -5.59 13.04 3.80
CA MET A 72 -4.19 13.44 4.00
C MET A 72 -3.46 12.50 4.97
N LYS A 73 -2.12 12.50 4.91
CA LYS A 73 -1.25 11.71 5.79
C LYS A 73 -1.45 10.19 5.69
N CYS A 74 -2.12 9.71 4.64
CA CYS A 74 -2.19 8.27 4.38
C CYS A 74 -0.84 7.77 3.86
N TYR A 75 -0.43 6.59 4.35
CA TYR A 75 0.72 5.87 3.85
C TYR A 75 0.23 4.70 2.98
N LEU A 76 0.50 4.73 1.69
CA LEU A 76 0.34 3.60 0.78
C LEU A 76 1.72 3.00 0.54
N ASP A 77 1.83 1.68 0.75
CA ASP A 77 3.11 0.97 0.65
C ASP A 77 3.75 1.13 -0.73
N ASP A 78 4.74 1.99 -0.84
CA ASP A 78 5.43 2.31 -2.09
C ASP A 78 6.33 1.19 -2.62
N LEU A 79 6.63 0.20 -1.79
CA LEU A 79 7.35 -1.00 -2.21
C LEU A 79 6.46 -1.94 -3.03
N CYS A 80 5.14 -1.86 -2.82
CA CYS A 80 4.15 -2.80 -3.33
C CYS A 80 3.01 -2.10 -4.08
N VAL A 81 3.32 -1.12 -4.94
CA VAL A 81 2.30 -0.31 -5.64
C VAL A 81 1.35 -1.14 -6.50
N ASP A 82 1.81 -2.27 -7.03
CA ASP A 82 1.05 -3.23 -7.81
C ASP A 82 0.16 -4.16 -6.97
N LYS A 83 0.35 -4.17 -5.65
CA LYS A 83 -0.37 -5.02 -4.69
C LYS A 83 -1.54 -4.31 -4.01
N ILE A 84 -1.65 -2.99 -4.13
CA ILE A 84 -2.75 -2.21 -3.57
C ILE A 84 -3.72 -1.84 -4.69
N GLU A 85 -4.93 -2.37 -4.61
CA GLU A 85 -6.03 -2.05 -5.51
C GLU A 85 -7.19 -1.43 -4.73
N ILE A 86 -7.62 -0.25 -5.13
CA ILE A 86 -8.70 0.50 -4.48
C ILE A 86 -9.81 0.73 -5.51
N GLY A 87 -11.01 0.28 -5.18
CA GLY A 87 -12.21 0.36 -6.01
C GLY A 87 -12.75 1.77 -6.20
N ASN A 88 -13.98 1.83 -6.70
CA ASN A 88 -14.70 3.07 -6.95
C ASN A 88 -15.43 3.56 -5.68
N ASN A 89 -15.60 4.88 -5.55
CA ASN A 89 -16.35 5.52 -4.46
C ASN A 89 -15.88 5.09 -3.05
N VAL A 90 -14.64 4.66 -2.91
CA VAL A 90 -14.04 4.29 -1.63
C VAL A 90 -13.69 5.56 -0.86
N ILE A 91 -13.92 5.55 0.45
CA ILE A 91 -13.50 6.63 1.34
C ILE A 91 -12.40 6.11 2.26
N ILE A 92 -11.20 6.63 2.10
CA ILE A 92 -10.06 6.39 2.99
C ILE A 92 -9.80 7.65 3.79
N SER A 93 -10.04 7.58 5.09
CA SER A 93 -9.92 8.73 5.99
C SER A 93 -8.46 9.12 6.26
N TYR A 94 -8.26 10.17 7.05
CA TYR A 94 -6.96 10.72 7.39
C TYR A 94 -6.04 9.70 8.07
N GLY A 95 -4.77 9.64 7.65
CA GLY A 95 -3.72 8.92 8.35
C GLY A 95 -3.81 7.39 8.31
N VAL A 96 -4.55 6.81 7.36
CA VAL A 96 -4.64 5.36 7.18
C VAL A 96 -3.30 4.82 6.67
N TYR A 97 -2.89 3.68 7.22
CA TYR A 97 -1.62 3.02 6.90
C TYR A 97 -1.85 1.69 6.18
N PHE A 98 -1.18 1.48 5.05
CA PHE A 98 -1.23 0.24 4.27
C PHE A 98 0.16 -0.40 4.24
N ALA A 99 0.26 -1.66 4.64
CA ALA A 99 1.47 -2.46 4.55
C ALA A 99 1.19 -3.80 3.86
N CYS A 100 1.80 -3.97 2.71
CA CYS A 100 1.75 -5.20 1.91
C CYS A 100 2.97 -6.09 2.12
N HIS A 101 4.07 -5.51 2.61
CA HIS A 101 5.31 -6.24 2.85
C HIS A 101 5.32 -6.85 4.25
N GLY A 102 5.89 -8.04 4.35
CA GLY A 102 5.98 -8.80 5.58
C GLY A 102 7.35 -9.45 5.77
N PRO A 103 7.49 -10.34 6.75
CA PRO A 103 8.69 -11.13 6.96
C PRO A 103 9.12 -11.85 5.68
N ARG A 104 10.43 -12.02 5.50
CA ARG A 104 11.04 -12.71 4.34
C ARG A 104 10.75 -12.03 2.99
N GLN A 105 10.53 -10.70 2.98
CA GLN A 105 10.23 -9.92 1.77
C GLN A 105 8.98 -10.41 1.00
N GLY A 106 8.07 -11.10 1.67
CA GLY A 106 6.77 -11.44 1.11
C GLY A 106 5.93 -10.20 0.85
N HIS A 107 5.31 -10.14 -0.33
CA HIS A 107 4.43 -9.05 -0.73
C HIS A 107 3.03 -9.60 -0.96
N ASN A 108 2.11 -9.29 -0.06
CA ASN A 108 0.72 -9.71 -0.12
C ASN A 108 -0.18 -8.61 -0.70
N LYS A 109 -1.30 -9.02 -1.26
CA LYS A 109 -2.24 -8.11 -1.92
C LYS A 109 -3.24 -7.53 -0.92
N ILE A 110 -3.57 -6.24 -1.10
CA ILE A 110 -4.67 -5.56 -0.44
C ILE A 110 -5.65 -5.10 -1.53
N VAL A 111 -6.87 -5.62 -1.49
CA VAL A 111 -7.96 -5.20 -2.36
C VAL A 111 -9.02 -4.50 -1.52
N ILE A 112 -9.37 -3.27 -1.88
CA ILE A 112 -10.52 -2.56 -1.30
C ILE A 112 -11.56 -2.44 -2.39
N LYS A 113 -12.72 -3.07 -2.18
CA LYS A 113 -13.81 -3.06 -3.14
C LYS A 113 -14.59 -1.74 -3.11
N ASP A 114 -15.50 -1.61 -4.05
CA ASP A 114 -16.30 -0.40 -4.26
C ASP A 114 -17.11 -0.02 -3.01
N ASN A 115 -17.31 1.27 -2.81
CA ASN A 115 -18.14 1.84 -1.73
C ASN A 115 -17.65 1.55 -0.31
N ALA A 116 -16.46 0.98 -0.10
CA ALA A 116 -15.91 0.71 1.22
C ALA A 116 -15.51 2.01 1.95
N TYR A 117 -15.62 1.99 3.28
CA TYR A 117 -15.19 3.09 4.14
C TYR A 117 -14.06 2.64 5.08
N ILE A 118 -12.95 3.36 5.07
CA ILE A 118 -11.80 3.11 5.95
C ILE A 118 -11.66 4.27 6.92
N GLY A 119 -11.90 4.00 8.18
CA GLY A 119 -11.87 4.98 9.26
C GLY A 119 -10.47 5.55 9.53
N MET A 120 -10.45 6.70 10.18
CA MET A 120 -9.24 7.47 10.47
C MET A 120 -8.20 6.64 11.22
N ARG A 121 -6.92 6.72 10.77
CA ARG A 121 -5.77 6.01 11.38
C ARG A 121 -5.94 4.50 11.49
N ALA A 122 -6.77 3.88 10.67
CA ALA A 122 -6.79 2.43 10.55
C ALA A 122 -5.47 1.92 9.96
N ASN A 123 -5.04 0.74 10.39
CA ASN A 123 -3.85 0.06 9.88
C ASN A 123 -4.30 -1.17 9.11
N ILE A 124 -4.03 -1.20 7.82
CA ILE A 124 -4.33 -2.32 6.93
C ILE A 124 -3.02 -3.06 6.67
N ILE A 125 -2.82 -4.16 7.37
CA ILE A 125 -1.57 -4.94 7.31
C ILE A 125 -1.90 -6.33 6.79
N ALA A 126 -1.33 -6.69 5.65
CA ALA A 126 -1.63 -7.93 4.94
C ALA A 126 -0.63 -9.05 5.29
N PRO A 127 -0.88 -9.89 6.31
CA PRO A 127 -0.05 -11.08 6.57
C PRO A 127 -0.21 -12.14 5.48
N ASN A 128 -1.34 -12.12 4.77
CA ASN A 128 -1.71 -12.86 3.57
C ASN A 128 -2.46 -11.89 2.65
N ASP A 129 -2.87 -12.33 1.47
CA ASP A 129 -3.78 -11.53 0.65
C ASP A 129 -5.07 -11.25 1.42
N ILE A 130 -5.47 -9.98 1.48
CA ILE A 130 -6.69 -9.55 2.17
C ILE A 130 -7.58 -8.73 1.25
N GLU A 131 -8.88 -8.85 1.49
CA GLU A 131 -9.90 -8.11 0.79
C GLU A 131 -10.81 -7.38 1.80
N ILE A 132 -11.06 -6.10 1.56
CA ILE A 132 -12.09 -5.32 2.23
C ILE A 132 -13.25 -5.23 1.24
N GLY A 133 -14.34 -5.89 1.59
CA GLY A 133 -15.49 -6.13 0.74
C GLY A 133 -16.25 -4.88 0.32
N GLU A 134 -17.17 -5.05 -0.64
CA GLU A 134 -17.99 -3.95 -1.13
C GLU A 134 -18.87 -3.39 -0.01
N GLY A 135 -18.89 -2.06 0.14
CA GLY A 135 -19.65 -1.39 1.20
C GLY A 135 -19.20 -1.72 2.61
N ALA A 136 -18.08 -2.43 2.79
CA ALA A 136 -17.55 -2.74 4.12
C ALA A 136 -17.05 -1.48 4.85
N VAL A 137 -17.14 -1.51 6.18
CA VAL A 137 -16.72 -0.41 7.03
C VAL A 137 -15.58 -0.86 7.94
N VAL A 138 -14.48 -0.14 7.91
CA VAL A 138 -13.39 -0.28 8.89
C VAL A 138 -13.45 0.89 9.85
N GLY A 139 -13.60 0.61 11.14
CA GLY A 139 -13.64 1.63 12.19
C GLY A 139 -12.29 2.35 12.34
N SER A 140 -12.32 3.53 12.95
CA SER A 140 -11.10 4.30 13.21
C SER A 140 -10.15 3.52 14.12
N GLN A 141 -8.81 3.67 13.88
CA GLN A 141 -7.74 3.02 14.64
C GLN A 141 -7.80 1.48 14.65
N THR A 142 -8.54 0.87 13.75
CA THR A 142 -8.67 -0.58 13.64
C THR A 142 -7.42 -1.17 12.99
N LEU A 143 -6.92 -2.28 13.55
CA LEU A 143 -5.87 -3.10 12.91
C LEU A 143 -6.53 -4.21 12.10
N VAL A 144 -6.61 -4.02 10.78
CA VAL A 144 -7.12 -5.02 9.84
C VAL A 144 -5.97 -5.92 9.41
N ASN A 145 -6.03 -7.18 9.79
CA ASN A 145 -5.06 -8.23 9.46
C ASN A 145 -5.71 -9.49 8.85
N LYS A 146 -6.96 -9.36 8.42
CA LYS A 146 -7.75 -10.38 7.73
C LYS A 146 -8.80 -9.72 6.85
N SER A 147 -9.37 -10.46 5.90
CA SER A 147 -10.43 -9.95 5.04
C SER A 147 -11.68 -9.55 5.82
N VAL A 148 -12.36 -8.53 5.33
CA VAL A 148 -13.65 -8.02 5.84
C VAL A 148 -14.70 -8.30 4.78
N PRO A 149 -15.74 -9.08 5.06
CA PRO A 149 -16.78 -9.42 4.07
C PRO A 149 -17.58 -8.19 3.62
N ASP A 150 -18.25 -8.30 2.47
CA ASP A 150 -19.12 -7.27 1.92
C ASP A 150 -20.15 -6.78 2.95
N GLY A 151 -20.33 -5.48 3.06
CA GLY A 151 -21.28 -4.82 3.96
C GLY A 151 -21.00 -4.98 5.45
N LYS A 152 -19.93 -5.69 5.86
CA LYS A 152 -19.62 -5.89 7.28
C LYS A 152 -18.75 -4.79 7.86
N THR A 153 -18.83 -4.64 9.18
CA THR A 153 -18.04 -3.67 9.93
C THR A 153 -16.93 -4.37 10.71
N ALA A 154 -15.69 -3.91 10.53
CA ALA A 154 -14.52 -4.37 11.28
C ALA A 154 -14.06 -3.28 12.26
N VAL A 155 -13.83 -3.66 13.54
CA VAL A 155 -13.36 -2.73 14.59
C VAL A 155 -12.36 -3.39 15.52
N GLY A 156 -11.47 -2.60 16.10
CA GLY A 156 -10.59 -3.02 17.19
C GLY A 156 -9.17 -3.44 16.77
N VAL A 157 -8.37 -3.84 17.77
CA VAL A 157 -6.96 -4.24 17.62
C VAL A 157 -6.72 -5.53 18.40
N PRO A 158 -6.54 -6.68 17.72
CA PRO A 158 -6.79 -6.92 16.28
C PRO A 158 -8.27 -6.77 15.92
N CYS A 159 -8.58 -6.62 14.62
CA CYS A 159 -9.95 -6.38 14.21
C CYS A 159 -10.87 -7.59 14.48
N ARG A 160 -12.08 -7.30 14.91
CA ARG A 160 -13.24 -8.21 14.95
C ARG A 160 -14.30 -7.72 13.97
N ILE A 161 -14.95 -8.65 13.30
CA ILE A 161 -16.10 -8.36 12.43
C ILE A 161 -17.33 -8.30 13.33
N LEU A 162 -18.11 -7.22 13.21
CA LEU A 162 -19.37 -7.11 13.94
C LEU A 162 -20.44 -7.97 13.26
N GLU A 163 -21.17 -8.73 14.08
CA GLU A 163 -22.38 -9.42 13.64
C GLU A 163 -23.50 -8.38 13.62
N ASN A 164 -23.96 -8.01 12.42
CA ASN A 164 -25.12 -7.14 12.20
C ASN A 164 -26.34 -8.00 11.97
#